data_fd74954b511bf2818ca252b01d3c3814
#
_entry.id   fd74954b511bf2818ca252b01d3c3814
#
_cell.length_a   1.000
_cell.length_b   1.000
_cell.length_c   1.000
_cell.angle_alpha   90.00
_cell.angle_beta   90.00
_cell.angle_gamma   90.00
#
_symmetry.space_group_name_H-M   'P 1'
#
loop_
_entity.id
_entity.type
_entity.pdbx_description
1 polymer ?
#
loop_
_entity_poly.entity_id
_entity_poly.type
_entity_poly.pdbx_seq_one_letter_code
_entity_poly.pdbx_strand_id
1 'polypeptide(L)'
;MIDLYVYYKVREEDAAGLAPRVRALQAALAGAHGVAPQLKRRPGASDGVQTWMEVYPAVDAAFEAALAAAATAAGLPGPRHTEVFMELPSTDFT
;
A
#
# COMPACT_ATOMS: atom_id res chain seq x y z
N MET A 1 6.15 2.86 -16.07
CA MET A 1 5.71 3.12 -14.69
C MET A 1 4.54 2.23 -14.36
N ILE A 2 4.47 1.77 -13.13
CA ILE A 2 3.39 0.93 -12.65
C ILE A 2 2.75 1.57 -11.43
N ASP A 3 1.54 1.12 -11.08
CA ASP A 3 0.88 1.50 -9.85
C ASP A 3 0.77 0.27 -8.97
N LEU A 4 1.15 0.39 -7.70
CA LEU A 4 1.05 -0.71 -6.74
C LEU A 4 -0.13 -0.50 -5.82
N TYR A 5 -0.87 -1.58 -5.61
CA TYR A 5 -1.97 -1.64 -4.66
C TYR A 5 -1.67 -2.76 -3.67
N VAL A 6 -1.53 -2.42 -2.40
CA VAL A 6 -1.24 -3.39 -1.34
C VAL A 6 -2.40 -3.40 -0.37
N TYR A 7 -3.10 -4.53 -0.27
CA TYR A 7 -4.24 -4.61 0.62
C TYR A 7 -4.08 -5.75 1.64
N TYR A 8 -4.71 -5.56 2.78
CA TYR A 8 -4.61 -6.49 3.91
C TYR A 8 -5.73 -6.26 4.91
N LYS A 9 -5.90 -7.22 5.79
CA LYS A 9 -6.89 -7.18 6.84
C LYS A 9 -6.31 -6.58 8.11
N VAL A 10 -7.10 -5.75 8.79
CA VAL A 10 -6.72 -5.10 10.05
C VAL A 10 -7.87 -5.27 11.05
N ARG A 11 -7.57 -5.83 12.22
CA ARG A 11 -8.56 -5.93 13.28
C ARG A 11 -8.88 -4.52 13.79
N GLU A 12 -10.14 -4.25 14.09
CA GLU A 12 -10.55 -2.92 14.54
C GLU A 12 -9.77 -2.46 15.78
N GLU A 13 -9.50 -3.38 16.72
CA GLU A 13 -8.73 -3.06 17.92
C GLU A 13 -7.28 -2.68 17.63
N ASP A 14 -6.73 -3.06 16.49
CA ASP A 14 -5.35 -2.77 16.10
C ASP A 14 -5.22 -1.54 15.22
N ALA A 15 -6.32 -1.03 14.67
CA ALA A 15 -6.31 0.02 13.65
C ALA A 15 -5.63 1.31 14.12
N ALA A 16 -5.95 1.77 15.34
CA ALA A 16 -5.41 3.04 15.85
C ALA A 16 -3.90 2.96 16.07
N GLY A 17 -3.38 1.80 16.49
CA GLY A 17 -1.94 1.60 16.70
C GLY A 17 -1.18 1.38 15.39
N LEU A 18 -1.81 0.74 14.41
CA LEU A 18 -1.17 0.40 13.14
C LEU A 18 -1.09 1.61 12.19
N ALA A 19 -2.12 2.45 12.14
CA ALA A 19 -2.17 3.55 11.19
C ALA A 19 -0.94 4.47 11.22
N PRO A 20 -0.46 4.96 12.37
CA PRO A 20 0.73 5.81 12.39
C PRO A 20 1.98 5.06 11.91
N ARG A 21 2.08 3.76 12.15
CA ARG A 21 3.23 2.96 11.68
C ARG A 21 3.25 2.85 10.16
N VAL A 22 2.11 2.61 9.54
CA VAL A 22 2.00 2.56 8.08
C VAL A 22 2.29 3.94 7.48
N ARG A 23 1.73 4.99 8.06
CA ARG A 23 1.97 6.35 7.57
C ARG A 23 3.43 6.77 7.70
N ALA A 24 4.13 6.34 8.75
CA ALA A 24 5.55 6.62 8.91
C ALA A 24 6.38 5.94 7.82
N LEU A 25 6.07 4.68 7.50
CA LEU A 25 6.70 3.96 6.40
C LEU A 25 6.45 4.66 5.07
N GLN A 26 5.20 5.07 4.81
CA GLN A 26 4.84 5.78 3.59
C GLN A 26 5.57 7.12 3.48
N ALA A 27 5.70 7.87 4.57
CA ALA A 27 6.42 9.14 4.58
C ALA A 27 7.90 8.95 4.24
N ALA A 28 8.54 7.91 4.79
CA ALA A 28 9.93 7.60 4.49
C ALA A 28 10.13 7.24 3.02
N LEU A 29 9.23 6.42 2.46
CA LEU A 29 9.29 6.04 1.06
C LEU A 29 9.00 7.22 0.13
N ALA A 30 8.07 8.09 0.50
CA ALA A 30 7.78 9.30 -0.26
C ALA A 30 9.02 10.21 -0.35
N GLY A 31 9.72 10.39 0.76
CA GLY A 31 10.95 11.20 0.80
C GLY A 31 12.08 10.59 -0.02
N ALA A 32 12.25 9.27 0.03
CA ALA A 32 13.34 8.59 -0.66
C ALA A 32 13.09 8.40 -2.15
N HIS A 33 11.84 8.23 -2.58
CA HIS A 33 11.50 7.81 -3.94
C HIS A 33 10.59 8.79 -4.70
N GLY A 34 10.15 9.87 -4.06
CA GLY A 34 9.30 10.87 -4.72
C GLY A 34 7.89 10.37 -5.06
N VAL A 35 7.43 9.31 -4.41
CA VAL A 35 6.09 8.77 -4.62
C VAL A 35 5.07 9.53 -3.76
N ALA A 36 3.81 9.58 -4.21
CA ALA A 36 2.70 10.17 -3.45
C ALA A 36 1.79 9.05 -2.93
N PRO A 37 2.11 8.45 -1.77
CA PRO A 37 1.38 7.29 -1.28
C PRO A 37 0.01 7.66 -0.74
N GLN A 38 -0.92 6.71 -0.79
CA GLN A 38 -2.24 6.86 -0.22
C GLN A 38 -2.50 5.67 0.72
N LEU A 39 -3.28 5.93 1.77
CA LEU A 39 -3.75 4.89 2.68
C LEU A 39 -5.26 5.00 2.76
N LYS A 40 -5.95 3.93 2.38
CA LYS A 40 -7.40 3.88 2.29
C LYS A 40 -7.92 2.67 3.04
N ARG A 41 -9.19 2.71 3.39
CA ARG A 41 -9.87 1.52 3.88
C ARG A 41 -11.22 1.37 3.18
N ARG A 42 -11.67 0.12 3.08
CA ARG A 42 -13.02 -0.17 2.62
C ARG A 42 -14.01 0.37 3.67
N PRO A 43 -15.11 1.02 3.26
CA PRO A 43 -16.13 1.46 4.22
C PRO A 43 -16.67 0.27 5.03
N GLY A 44 -16.83 0.47 6.34
CA GLY A 44 -17.33 -0.55 7.24
C GLY A 44 -16.27 -1.56 7.63
N ALA A 45 -16.72 -2.59 8.33
CA ALA A 45 -15.91 -3.72 8.77
C ALA A 45 -16.78 -4.97 8.73
N SER A 46 -16.13 -6.14 8.63
CA SER A 46 -16.82 -7.43 8.66
C SER A 46 -16.22 -8.25 9.81
N ASP A 47 -17.06 -8.61 10.77
CA ASP A 47 -16.64 -9.39 11.96
C ASP A 47 -15.48 -8.73 12.72
N GLY A 48 -15.51 -7.40 12.86
CA GLY A 48 -14.48 -6.67 13.56
C GLY A 48 -13.16 -6.53 12.80
N VAL A 49 -13.19 -6.76 11.48
CA VAL A 49 -12.00 -6.70 10.63
C VAL A 49 -12.23 -5.70 9.49
N GLN A 50 -11.30 -4.77 9.37
CA GLN A 50 -11.27 -3.78 8.29
C GLN A 50 -10.38 -4.29 7.15
N THR A 51 -10.61 -3.79 5.94
CA THR A 51 -9.69 -3.99 4.81
C THR A 51 -9.03 -2.66 4.50
N TRP A 52 -7.70 -2.63 4.55
CA TRP A 52 -6.91 -1.44 4.23
C TRP A 52 -6.23 -1.62 2.88
N MET A 53 -5.97 -0.50 2.21
CA MET A 53 -5.24 -0.48 0.95
C MET A 53 -4.25 0.68 0.95
N GLU A 54 -2.98 0.35 0.69
CA GLU A 54 -1.95 1.32 0.37
C GLU A 54 -1.87 1.45 -1.15
N VAL A 55 -1.73 2.67 -1.64
CA VAL A 55 -1.63 2.92 -3.08
C VAL A 55 -0.34 3.70 -3.34
N TYR A 56 0.45 3.21 -4.29
CA TYR A 56 1.73 3.83 -4.69
C TYR A 56 1.71 4.04 -6.21
N PRO A 57 1.24 5.20 -6.68
CA PRO A 57 1.13 5.45 -8.10
C PRO A 57 2.47 5.81 -8.75
N ALA A 58 2.63 5.44 -10.01
CA ALA A 58 3.74 5.83 -10.87
C ALA A 58 5.10 5.47 -10.27
N VAL A 59 5.30 4.21 -9.97
CA VAL A 59 6.55 3.67 -9.40
C VAL A 59 7.20 2.67 -10.35
N ASP A 60 8.43 2.26 -10.03
CA ASP A 60 9.16 1.25 -10.79
C ASP A 60 9.33 -0.04 -9.99
N ALA A 61 9.96 -1.04 -10.61
CA ALA A 61 10.19 -2.33 -9.95
C ALA A 61 11.13 -2.22 -8.75
N ALA A 62 12.07 -1.27 -8.77
CA ALA A 62 12.96 -1.03 -7.64
C ALA A 62 12.18 -0.53 -6.43
N PHE A 63 11.14 0.28 -6.64
CA PHE A 63 10.27 0.72 -5.56
C PHE A 63 9.51 -0.46 -4.93
N GLU A 64 9.02 -1.39 -5.73
CA GLU A 64 8.31 -2.56 -5.22
C GLU A 64 9.18 -3.35 -4.24
N ALA A 65 10.44 -3.56 -4.61
CA ALA A 65 11.40 -4.25 -3.74
C ALA A 65 11.69 -3.44 -2.46
N ALA A 66 11.82 -2.12 -2.57
CA ALA A 66 12.06 -1.24 -1.43
C ALA A 66 10.86 -1.24 -0.46
N LEU A 67 9.64 -1.24 -0.99
CA LEU A 67 8.43 -1.32 -0.19
C LEU A 67 8.36 -2.62 0.59
N ALA A 68 8.62 -3.75 -0.08
CA ALA A 68 8.61 -5.06 0.57
C ALA A 68 9.64 -5.14 1.69
N ALA A 69 10.86 -4.66 1.45
CA ALA A 69 11.92 -4.63 2.45
C ALA A 69 11.58 -3.72 3.64
N ALA A 70 11.01 -2.55 3.36
CA ALA A 70 10.61 -1.60 4.41
C ALA A 70 9.48 -2.15 5.28
N ALA A 71 8.50 -2.82 4.68
CA ALA A 71 7.39 -3.44 5.42
C ALA A 71 7.91 -4.55 6.35
N THR A 72 8.83 -5.37 5.86
CA THR A 72 9.46 -6.43 6.66
C THR A 72 10.26 -5.83 7.82
N ALA A 73 11.09 -4.83 7.53
CA ALA A 73 11.92 -4.17 8.55
C ALA A 73 11.07 -3.48 9.62
N ALA A 74 9.92 -2.92 9.25
CA ALA A 74 9.00 -2.29 10.19
C ALA A 74 8.15 -3.31 10.96
N GLY A 75 8.22 -4.58 10.63
CA GLY A 75 7.43 -5.62 11.27
C GLY A 75 5.93 -5.46 11.04
N LEU A 76 5.53 -4.96 9.86
CA LEU A 76 4.12 -4.79 9.56
C LEU A 76 3.42 -6.15 9.44
N PRO A 77 2.19 -6.27 9.94
CA PRO A 77 1.48 -7.54 9.88
C PRO A 77 1.12 -7.91 8.44
N GLY A 78 1.03 -9.21 8.21
CA GLY A 78 0.61 -9.78 6.94
C GLY A 78 -0.52 -10.77 7.11
N PRO A 79 -0.95 -11.41 6.02
CA PRO A 79 -0.39 -11.29 4.67
C PRO A 79 -0.71 -9.95 4.00
N ARG A 80 0.26 -9.45 3.25
CA ARG A 80 0.14 -8.25 2.44
C ARG A 80 0.01 -8.69 0.98
N HIS A 81 -1.13 -8.38 0.36
CA HIS A 81 -1.41 -8.77 -1.02
C HIS A 81 -1.08 -7.60 -1.94
N THR A 82 -0.14 -7.81 -2.86
CA THR A 82 0.28 -6.78 -3.80
C THR A 82 -0.26 -7.07 -5.19
N GLU A 83 -0.89 -6.07 -5.78
CA GLU A 83 -1.33 -6.10 -7.18
C GLU A 83 -0.65 -4.98 -7.94
N VAL A 84 -0.28 -5.28 -9.19
CA VAL A 84 0.39 -4.34 -10.09
C VAL A 84 -0.56 -3.99 -11.21
N PHE A 85 -0.75 -2.68 -11.43
CA PHE A 85 -1.51 -2.18 -12.56
C PHE A 85 -0.64 -1.22 -13.35
N MET A 86 -0.93 -1.11 -14.64
CA MET A 86 -0.26 -0.17 -15.54
C MET A 86 -1.33 0.67 -16.23
N GLU A 87 -0.92 1.86 -16.65
CA GLU A 87 -1.80 2.68 -17.48
C GLU A 87 -2.15 1.94 -18.75
N LEU A 88 -3.42 1.93 -19.11
CA LEU A 88 -3.87 1.37 -20.37
C LEU A 88 -3.90 2.51 -21.42
N PRO A 89 -2.96 2.50 -22.39
CA PRO A 89 -2.95 3.55 -23.40
C PRO A 89 -4.22 3.53 -24.23
N SER A 90 -4.69 4.71 -24.64
CA SER A 90 -5.91 4.83 -25.44
C SER A 90 -5.82 4.09 -26.78
N THR A 91 -4.61 3.90 -27.31
CA THR A 91 -4.35 3.17 -28.55
C THR A 91 -4.63 1.67 -28.42
N ASP A 92 -4.70 1.12 -27.20
CA ASP A 92 -4.97 -0.29 -26.97
C ASP A 92 -6.43 -0.66 -27.23
N PHE A 93 -7.29 0.30 -27.52
CA PHE A 93 -8.71 0.07 -27.75
C PHE A 93 -9.10 0.02 -29.24
N THR A 94 -8.16 0.11 -30.14
CA THR A 94 -8.45 0.10 -31.59
C THR A 94 -8.58 -1.29 -32.21
#